data_d45e5983714ce602c8fbfa985a018cdc
#
_entry.id   d45e5983714ce602c8fbfa985a018cdc
#
_cell.length_a   1.000
_cell.length_b   1.000
_cell.length_c   1.000
_cell.angle_alpha   90.00
_cell.angle_beta   90.00
_cell.angle_gamma   90.00
#
_symmetry.space_group_name_H-M   'P 1'
#
loop_
_entity.id
_entity.type
_entity.pdbx_description
1 polymer ?
#
loop_
_entity_poly.entity_id
_entity_poly.type
_entity_poly.pdbx_seq_one_letter_code
_entity_poly.pdbx_strand_id
1 'polypeptide(L)'
;MSAVENPAVSITVSGTPRTVTAATAAELFSDDPKIVVARVNGTLVDLSHKLSEGDTVEPVFIDEPDGLNVLRHSAAHVMAQAVQEYRKDAKLGIGPYITDGFYFDFDVAEPFTPEDLKKIEKSMIKIVKSGQLFRRRVVSHDEAVEEMKNEPYKLELLSLSQGPGSGADAAEGASVEVGAGEITIYDNVHPKTGEVLWNDLCRGPHLPNTKLIANGYALMRAGGAYWRGSEKNPMLQRIY
;
A
#
# COMPACT_ATOMS: atom_id res chain seq x y z
N MET A 1 -16.88 14.22 28.21
CA MET A 1 -15.55 14.05 27.63
C MET A 1 -15.26 15.33 26.85
N SER A 2 -14.38 16.20 27.32
CA SER A 2 -14.01 17.40 26.58
C SER A 2 -13.24 16.97 25.32
N ALA A 3 -13.69 17.45 24.15
CA ALA A 3 -12.96 17.29 22.91
C ALA A 3 -11.55 17.88 23.13
N VAL A 4 -10.52 17.09 22.88
CA VAL A 4 -9.17 17.58 22.81
C VAL A 4 -9.09 18.43 21.54
N GLU A 5 -9.13 19.75 21.68
CA GLU A 5 -8.92 20.64 20.54
C GLU A 5 -7.47 20.48 20.08
N ASN A 6 -7.29 20.12 18.81
CA ASN A 6 -5.98 20.08 18.20
C ASN A 6 -5.40 21.50 18.18
N PRO A 7 -4.10 21.67 18.50
CA PRO A 7 -3.47 22.97 18.37
C PRO A 7 -3.53 23.43 16.91
N ALA A 8 -3.78 24.72 16.72
CA ALA A 8 -3.74 25.32 15.39
C ALA A 8 -2.28 25.32 14.89
N VAL A 9 -2.09 24.94 13.62
CA VAL A 9 -0.81 24.96 12.93
C VAL A 9 -0.89 25.86 11.69
N SER A 10 0.18 26.57 11.41
CA SER A 10 0.31 27.40 10.20
C SER A 10 0.97 26.57 9.11
N ILE A 11 0.26 26.35 8.01
CA ILE A 11 0.71 25.56 6.87
C ILE A 11 0.46 26.32 5.58
N THR A 12 1.06 25.87 4.48
CA THR A 12 0.77 26.38 3.14
C THR A 12 -0.01 25.34 2.37
N VAL A 13 -1.25 25.63 1.97
CA VAL A 13 -2.10 24.71 1.19
C VAL A 13 -2.20 25.25 -0.22
N SER A 14 -1.71 24.48 -1.21
CA SER A 14 -1.69 24.85 -2.63
C SER A 14 -1.15 26.28 -2.85
N GLY A 15 -0.02 26.60 -2.21
CA GLY A 15 0.63 27.92 -2.27
C GLY A 15 -0.01 29.02 -1.43
N THR A 16 -1.10 28.76 -0.72
CA THR A 16 -1.79 29.76 0.12
C THR A 16 -1.55 29.47 1.60
N PRO A 17 -0.97 30.42 2.38
CA PRO A 17 -0.82 30.28 3.83
C PRO A 17 -2.19 30.15 4.52
N ARG A 18 -2.31 29.20 5.44
CA ARG A 18 -3.53 28.97 6.25
C ARG A 18 -3.16 28.55 7.66
N THR A 19 -3.94 28.96 8.64
CA THR A 19 -3.91 28.42 9.98
C THR A 19 -5.07 27.44 10.12
N VAL A 20 -4.79 26.19 10.45
CA VAL A 20 -5.77 25.11 10.51
C VAL A 20 -5.69 24.39 11.85
N THR A 21 -6.82 23.84 12.29
CA THR A 21 -6.91 22.95 13.46
C THR A 21 -7.00 21.47 13.06
N ALA A 22 -6.93 21.18 11.74
CA ALA A 22 -6.89 19.82 11.23
C ALA A 22 -5.61 19.12 11.69
N ALA A 23 -5.75 17.96 12.33
CA ALA A 23 -4.60 17.17 12.79
C ALA A 23 -3.97 16.35 11.66
N THR A 24 -4.74 16.04 10.62
CA THR A 24 -4.31 15.16 9.50
C THR A 24 -4.71 15.76 8.15
N ALA A 25 -4.09 15.27 7.09
CA ALA A 25 -4.47 15.61 5.74
C ALA A 25 -5.92 15.20 5.41
N ALA A 26 -6.42 14.09 6.00
CA ALA A 26 -7.81 13.67 5.87
C ALA A 26 -8.80 14.70 6.40
N GLU A 27 -8.52 15.29 7.57
CA GLU A 27 -9.35 16.35 8.15
C GLU A 27 -9.29 17.63 7.30
N LEU A 28 -8.08 17.96 6.79
CA LEU A 28 -7.87 19.14 5.95
C LEU A 28 -8.67 19.09 4.64
N PHE A 29 -8.77 17.89 4.05
CA PHE A 29 -9.41 17.66 2.76
C PHE A 29 -10.74 16.91 2.85
N SER A 30 -11.39 16.92 4.02
CA SER A 30 -12.63 16.18 4.28
C SER A 30 -13.80 16.51 3.35
N ASP A 31 -13.80 17.70 2.75
CA ASP A 31 -14.87 18.20 1.91
C ASP A 31 -14.82 17.69 0.47
N ASP A 32 -13.70 17.10 0.03
CA ASP A 32 -13.54 16.57 -1.33
C ASP A 32 -13.13 15.07 -1.33
N PRO A 33 -14.08 14.15 -1.55
CA PRO A 33 -13.83 12.72 -1.54
C PRO A 33 -12.97 12.22 -2.73
N LYS A 34 -12.67 13.07 -3.71
CA LYS A 34 -11.78 12.74 -4.82
C LYS A 34 -10.30 12.87 -4.45
N ILE A 35 -10.00 13.58 -3.36
CA ILE A 35 -8.65 13.66 -2.83
C ILE A 35 -8.35 12.36 -2.08
N VAL A 36 -7.33 11.63 -2.52
CA VAL A 36 -7.04 10.28 -2.04
C VAL A 36 -5.72 10.15 -1.31
N VAL A 37 -4.77 11.04 -1.59
CA VAL A 37 -3.49 11.20 -0.89
C VAL A 37 -3.13 12.67 -0.87
N ALA A 38 -2.08 13.03 -0.14
CA ALA A 38 -1.55 14.38 -0.14
C ALA A 38 -0.06 14.37 -0.51
N ARG A 39 0.43 15.50 -1.00
CA ARG A 39 1.86 15.78 -1.12
C ARG A 39 2.23 16.75 -0.01
N VAL A 40 2.99 16.26 0.98
CA VAL A 40 3.49 17.07 2.10
C VAL A 40 4.98 17.29 1.93
N ASN A 41 5.39 18.54 1.85
CA ASN A 41 6.80 18.94 1.62
C ASN A 41 7.42 18.22 0.40
N GLY A 42 6.63 18.03 -0.67
CA GLY A 42 7.06 17.35 -1.91
C GLY A 42 6.96 15.82 -1.88
N THR A 43 6.62 15.20 -0.76
CA THR A 43 6.51 13.74 -0.61
C THR A 43 5.05 13.29 -0.60
N LEU A 44 4.72 12.24 -1.39
CA LEU A 44 3.39 11.62 -1.34
C LEU A 44 3.20 10.87 -0.03
N VAL A 45 2.09 11.14 0.65
CA VAL A 45 1.72 10.55 1.93
C VAL A 45 0.24 10.17 1.97
N ASP A 46 -0.09 9.22 2.85
CA ASP A 46 -1.50 8.88 3.12
C ASP A 46 -2.25 10.08 3.70
N LEU A 47 -3.56 10.11 3.52
CA LEU A 47 -4.40 11.13 4.16
C LEU A 47 -4.38 11.06 5.69
N SER A 48 -3.95 9.94 6.29
CA SER A 48 -3.73 9.82 7.73
C SER A 48 -2.48 10.54 8.25
N HIS A 49 -1.66 11.11 7.35
CA HIS A 49 -0.46 11.86 7.72
C HIS A 49 -0.80 13.05 8.62
N LYS A 50 -0.06 13.18 9.73
CA LYS A 50 -0.22 14.29 10.68
C LYS A 50 0.43 15.56 10.13
N LEU A 51 -0.31 16.65 10.18
CA LEU A 51 0.17 17.97 9.77
C LEU A 51 0.99 18.61 10.88
N SER A 52 2.03 19.32 10.48
CA SER A 52 2.97 20.03 11.36
C SER A 52 3.10 21.50 10.96
N GLU A 53 3.58 22.32 11.89
CA GLU A 53 3.87 23.73 11.65
C GLU A 53 4.85 23.88 10.49
N GLY A 54 4.52 24.74 9.52
CA GLY A 54 5.35 25.05 8.37
C GLY A 54 5.20 24.09 7.18
N ASP A 55 4.35 23.05 7.27
CA ASP A 55 4.15 22.12 6.17
C ASP A 55 3.59 22.81 4.91
N THR A 56 4.10 22.39 3.75
CA THR A 56 3.48 22.67 2.44
C THR A 56 2.67 21.46 2.03
N VAL A 57 1.37 21.64 1.83
CA VAL A 57 0.41 20.54 1.60
C VAL A 57 -0.33 20.77 0.31
N GLU A 58 -0.31 19.77 -0.57
CA GLU A 58 -1.04 19.76 -1.84
C GLU A 58 -1.97 18.56 -1.88
N PRO A 59 -3.25 18.73 -2.28
CA PRO A 59 -4.14 17.60 -2.52
C PRO A 59 -3.69 16.82 -3.76
N VAL A 60 -3.91 15.52 -3.76
CA VAL A 60 -3.73 14.66 -4.94
C VAL A 60 -5.04 13.94 -5.23
N PHE A 61 -5.57 14.16 -6.40
CA PHE A 61 -6.85 13.62 -6.83
C PHE A 61 -6.70 12.23 -7.46
N ILE A 62 -7.75 11.40 -7.34
CA ILE A 62 -7.73 10.02 -7.81
C ILE A 62 -7.53 9.88 -9.33
N ASP A 63 -7.91 10.88 -10.10
CA ASP A 63 -7.79 10.95 -11.56
C ASP A 63 -6.49 11.62 -12.05
N GLU A 64 -5.63 12.07 -11.14
CA GLU A 64 -4.28 12.51 -11.44
C GLU A 64 -3.30 11.33 -11.58
N PRO A 65 -2.15 11.49 -12.26
CA PRO A 65 -1.18 10.42 -12.45
C PRO A 65 -0.75 9.74 -11.14
N ASP A 66 -0.44 10.51 -10.10
CA ASP A 66 -0.02 9.98 -8.80
C ASP A 66 -1.18 9.31 -8.05
N GLY A 67 -2.38 9.88 -8.10
CA GLY A 67 -3.59 9.27 -7.53
C GLY A 67 -3.94 7.96 -8.21
N LEU A 68 -3.80 7.87 -9.53
CA LEU A 68 -3.99 6.65 -10.30
C LEU A 68 -2.94 5.58 -9.95
N ASN A 69 -1.68 5.96 -9.73
CA ASN A 69 -0.63 5.04 -9.29
C ASN A 69 -0.93 4.48 -7.90
N VAL A 70 -1.40 5.31 -6.98
CA VAL A 70 -1.82 4.88 -5.63
C VAL A 70 -3.04 3.96 -5.69
N LEU A 71 -3.99 4.22 -6.60
CA LEU A 71 -5.13 3.33 -6.85
C LEU A 71 -4.67 1.95 -7.32
N ARG A 72 -3.77 1.90 -8.31
CA ARG A 72 -3.20 0.65 -8.85
C ARG A 72 -2.45 -0.13 -7.76
N HIS A 73 -1.62 0.56 -6.96
CA HIS A 73 -0.91 -0.05 -5.85
C HIS A 73 -1.87 -0.62 -4.79
N SER A 74 -2.92 0.12 -4.45
CA SER A 74 -3.94 -0.36 -3.51
C SER A 74 -4.74 -1.55 -4.07
N ALA A 75 -4.98 -1.59 -5.39
CA ALA A 75 -5.60 -2.74 -6.05
C ALA A 75 -4.69 -3.98 -6.02
N ALA A 76 -3.37 -3.80 -6.15
CA ALA A 76 -2.39 -4.89 -5.98
C ALA A 76 -2.46 -5.49 -4.57
N HIS A 77 -2.58 -4.68 -3.52
CA HIS A 77 -2.77 -5.16 -2.14
C HIS A 77 -4.10 -5.91 -1.95
N VAL A 78 -5.20 -5.42 -2.53
CA VAL A 78 -6.48 -6.14 -2.51
C VAL A 78 -6.37 -7.48 -3.23
N MET A 79 -5.62 -7.55 -4.34
CA MET A 79 -5.34 -8.81 -5.02
C MET A 79 -4.51 -9.76 -4.13
N ALA A 80 -3.48 -9.26 -3.45
CA ALA A 80 -2.65 -10.07 -2.56
C ALA A 80 -3.46 -10.67 -1.40
N GLN A 81 -4.32 -9.87 -0.76
CA GLN A 81 -5.26 -10.36 0.25
C GLN A 81 -6.18 -11.44 -0.33
N ALA A 82 -6.79 -11.21 -1.50
CA ALA A 82 -7.69 -12.14 -2.14
C ALA A 82 -6.99 -13.48 -2.50
N VAL A 83 -5.73 -13.41 -2.95
CA VAL A 83 -4.93 -14.61 -3.23
C VAL A 83 -4.68 -15.39 -1.94
N GLN A 84 -4.23 -14.77 -0.86
CA GLN A 84 -3.98 -15.47 0.40
C GLN A 84 -5.27 -15.95 1.10
N GLU A 85 -6.42 -15.32 0.86
CA GLU A 85 -7.71 -15.86 1.29
C GLU A 85 -8.07 -17.15 0.55
N TYR A 86 -7.76 -17.23 -0.75
CA TYR A 86 -8.04 -18.37 -1.63
C TYR A 86 -6.97 -19.47 -1.53
N ARG A 87 -5.68 -19.09 -1.54
CA ARG A 87 -4.51 -19.98 -1.49
C ARG A 87 -3.71 -19.69 -0.23
N LYS A 88 -3.93 -20.49 0.82
CA LYS A 88 -3.25 -20.31 2.13
C LYS A 88 -1.75 -20.60 2.10
N ASP A 89 -1.28 -21.31 1.10
CA ASP A 89 0.13 -21.59 0.82
C ASP A 89 0.86 -20.41 0.18
N ALA A 90 0.15 -19.47 -0.44
CA ALA A 90 0.74 -18.37 -1.18
C ALA A 90 1.59 -17.46 -0.27
N LYS A 91 2.86 -17.25 -0.66
CA LYS A 91 3.78 -16.31 -0.03
C LYS A 91 3.90 -15.05 -0.88
N LEU A 92 3.98 -13.92 -0.20
CA LEU A 92 3.99 -12.60 -0.83
C LEU A 92 5.40 -12.25 -1.33
N GLY A 93 5.51 -11.94 -2.61
CA GLY A 93 6.65 -11.25 -3.20
C GLY A 93 6.46 -9.73 -3.13
N ILE A 94 6.41 -9.09 -4.30
CA ILE A 94 6.20 -7.63 -4.46
C ILE A 94 5.02 -7.35 -5.38
N GLY A 95 4.39 -6.18 -5.17
CA GLY A 95 3.20 -5.76 -5.91
C GLY A 95 3.19 -4.30 -6.35
N PRO A 96 4.09 -3.87 -7.26
CA PRO A 96 4.11 -2.50 -7.73
C PRO A 96 2.99 -2.21 -8.72
N TYR A 97 2.66 -0.93 -8.85
CA TYR A 97 1.94 -0.44 -10.01
C TYR A 97 2.87 -0.37 -11.23
N ILE A 98 2.27 -0.45 -12.42
CA ILE A 98 2.94 -0.27 -13.71
C ILE A 98 2.11 0.71 -14.57
N THR A 99 2.65 1.12 -15.73
CA THR A 99 2.02 2.13 -16.61
C THR A 99 0.56 1.83 -16.92
N ASP A 100 0.23 0.56 -17.21
CA ASP A 100 -1.13 0.16 -17.63
C ASP A 100 -1.83 -0.76 -16.63
N GLY A 101 -1.42 -0.73 -15.34
CA GLY A 101 -2.05 -1.57 -14.35
C GLY A 101 -1.18 -1.82 -13.12
N PHE A 102 -1.22 -3.05 -12.65
CA PHE A 102 -0.44 -3.52 -11.51
C PHE A 102 -0.15 -5.02 -11.66
N TYR A 103 0.79 -5.50 -10.87
CA TYR A 103 0.97 -6.95 -10.70
C TYR A 103 1.30 -7.27 -9.24
N PHE A 104 1.27 -8.55 -8.92
CA PHE A 104 1.81 -9.05 -7.66
C PHE A 104 2.43 -10.43 -7.88
N ASP A 105 3.59 -10.66 -7.26
CA ASP A 105 4.32 -11.91 -7.33
C ASP A 105 4.01 -12.78 -6.11
N PHE A 106 3.73 -14.05 -6.35
CA PHE A 106 3.41 -15.03 -5.32
C PHE A 106 4.26 -16.28 -5.48
N ASP A 107 4.77 -16.79 -4.37
CA ASP A 107 5.28 -18.16 -4.33
C ASP A 107 4.14 -19.09 -3.94
N VAL A 108 3.84 -20.04 -4.81
CA VAL A 108 2.73 -20.99 -4.67
C VAL A 108 3.19 -22.38 -5.13
N ALA A 109 2.66 -23.42 -4.49
CA ALA A 109 3.00 -24.80 -4.84
C ALA A 109 2.61 -25.17 -6.28
N GLU A 110 1.46 -24.68 -6.76
CA GLU A 110 0.94 -24.94 -8.09
C GLU A 110 0.64 -23.62 -8.82
N PRO A 111 0.97 -23.49 -10.11
CA PRO A 111 0.66 -22.30 -10.90
C PRO A 111 -0.82 -21.95 -10.89
N PHE A 112 -1.12 -20.66 -11.01
CA PHE A 112 -2.50 -20.19 -11.12
C PHE A 112 -3.10 -20.54 -12.48
N THR A 113 -4.32 -21.06 -12.45
CA THR A 113 -5.14 -21.33 -13.64
C THR A 113 -6.08 -20.16 -13.96
N PRO A 114 -6.66 -20.07 -15.16
CA PRO A 114 -7.68 -19.07 -15.48
C PRO A 114 -8.91 -19.14 -14.56
N GLU A 115 -9.26 -20.32 -14.05
CA GLU A 115 -10.34 -20.52 -13.09
C GLU A 115 -9.99 -19.95 -11.72
N ASP A 116 -8.72 -20.04 -11.31
CA ASP A 116 -8.23 -19.41 -10.06
C ASP A 116 -8.34 -17.90 -10.15
N LEU A 117 -7.93 -17.29 -11.28
CA LEU A 117 -8.04 -15.85 -11.48
C LEU A 117 -9.49 -15.36 -11.33
N LYS A 118 -10.47 -16.10 -11.87
CA LYS A 118 -11.90 -15.77 -11.71
C LYS A 118 -12.35 -15.83 -10.24
N LYS A 119 -11.83 -16.78 -9.45
CA LYS A 119 -12.16 -16.90 -8.02
C LYS A 119 -11.52 -15.79 -7.21
N ILE A 120 -10.25 -15.46 -7.50
CA ILE A 120 -9.51 -14.37 -6.89
C ILE A 120 -10.22 -13.04 -7.17
N GLU A 121 -10.60 -12.78 -8.43
CA GLU A 121 -11.32 -11.56 -8.80
C GLU A 121 -12.67 -11.43 -8.07
N LYS A 122 -13.41 -12.53 -7.88
CA LYS A 122 -14.64 -12.53 -7.05
C LYS A 122 -14.36 -12.19 -5.58
N SER A 123 -13.22 -12.64 -5.02
CA SER A 123 -12.80 -12.27 -3.67
C SER A 123 -12.42 -10.79 -3.62
N MET A 124 -11.65 -10.28 -4.58
CA MET A 124 -11.32 -8.86 -4.69
C MET A 124 -12.59 -7.99 -4.70
N ILE A 125 -13.62 -8.35 -5.47
CA ILE A 125 -14.89 -7.62 -5.51
C ILE A 125 -15.54 -7.55 -4.12
N LYS A 126 -15.48 -8.62 -3.32
CA LYS A 126 -16.00 -8.64 -1.95
C LYS A 126 -15.21 -7.71 -1.04
N ILE A 127 -13.87 -7.76 -1.11
CA ILE A 127 -12.97 -6.91 -0.34
C ILE A 127 -13.22 -5.44 -0.67
N VAL A 128 -13.28 -5.09 -1.95
CA VAL A 128 -13.59 -3.72 -2.42
C VAL A 128 -14.92 -3.25 -1.86
N LYS A 129 -15.99 -4.04 -1.99
CA LYS A 129 -17.33 -3.69 -1.51
C LYS A 129 -17.41 -3.56 0.02
N SER A 130 -16.57 -4.29 0.76
CA SER A 130 -16.55 -4.23 2.23
C SER A 130 -16.03 -2.90 2.78
N GLY A 131 -15.27 -2.15 1.97
CA GLY A 131 -14.77 -0.83 2.33
C GLY A 131 -13.74 -0.87 3.45
N GLN A 132 -12.84 -1.87 3.40
CA GLN A 132 -11.73 -1.94 4.35
C GLN A 132 -10.89 -0.68 4.29
N LEU A 133 -10.39 -0.22 5.44
CA LEU A 133 -9.51 0.94 5.53
C LEU A 133 -8.07 0.46 5.41
N PHE A 134 -7.24 1.21 4.70
CA PHE A 134 -5.80 1.03 4.72
C PHE A 134 -5.22 1.82 5.89
N ARG A 135 -4.59 1.13 6.84
CA ARG A 135 -4.00 1.73 8.03
C ARG A 135 -2.49 1.54 8.03
N ARG A 136 -1.76 2.63 7.90
CA ARG A 136 -0.30 2.66 7.98
C ARG A 136 0.16 2.60 9.42
N ARG A 137 1.12 1.73 9.70
CA ARG A 137 1.84 1.68 10.98
C ARG A 137 3.34 1.76 10.75
N VAL A 138 4.02 2.59 11.53
CA VAL A 138 5.48 2.54 11.65
C VAL A 138 5.80 1.51 12.72
N VAL A 139 6.69 0.60 12.41
CA VAL A 139 7.08 -0.50 13.29
C VAL A 139 8.59 -0.58 13.42
N SER A 140 9.08 -1.16 14.51
CA SER A 140 10.48 -1.52 14.65
C SER A 140 10.86 -2.68 13.72
N HIS A 141 12.15 -2.88 13.50
CA HIS A 141 12.63 -4.01 12.71
C HIS A 141 12.19 -5.36 13.33
N ASP A 142 12.31 -5.51 14.65
CA ASP A 142 11.95 -6.74 15.33
C ASP A 142 10.44 -7.05 15.24
N GLU A 143 9.59 -6.02 15.35
CA GLU A 143 8.15 -6.14 15.12
C GLU A 143 7.84 -6.56 13.67
N ALA A 144 8.50 -5.94 12.69
CA ALA A 144 8.31 -6.31 11.29
C ALA A 144 8.74 -7.76 11.02
N VAL A 145 9.87 -8.20 11.57
CA VAL A 145 10.36 -9.59 11.44
C VAL A 145 9.35 -10.56 12.07
N GLU A 146 8.83 -10.28 13.25
CA GLU A 146 7.84 -11.15 13.90
C GLU A 146 6.52 -11.20 13.11
N GLU A 147 6.01 -10.06 12.63
CA GLU A 147 4.78 -10.02 11.85
C GLU A 147 4.93 -10.71 10.49
N MET A 148 6.10 -10.57 9.83
CA MET A 148 6.39 -11.14 8.52
C MET A 148 7.07 -12.53 8.58
N LYS A 149 7.15 -13.17 9.75
CA LYS A 149 7.88 -14.46 9.95
C LYS A 149 7.46 -15.61 9.01
N ASN A 150 6.24 -15.55 8.48
CA ASN A 150 5.72 -16.53 7.52
C ASN A 150 5.85 -16.10 6.07
N GLU A 151 6.45 -14.93 5.80
CA GLU A 151 6.61 -14.33 4.47
C GLU A 151 8.12 -14.20 4.14
N PRO A 152 8.74 -15.27 3.59
CA PRO A 152 10.21 -15.34 3.44
C PRO A 152 10.76 -14.22 2.54
N TYR A 153 10.03 -13.80 1.52
CA TYR A 153 10.46 -12.74 0.63
C TYR A 153 10.40 -11.36 1.30
N LYS A 154 9.42 -11.14 2.19
CA LYS A 154 9.34 -9.91 2.99
C LYS A 154 10.47 -9.85 4.02
N LEU A 155 10.85 -10.98 4.63
CA LEU A 155 12.03 -11.07 5.51
C LEU A 155 13.32 -10.78 4.77
N GLU A 156 13.47 -11.28 3.53
CA GLU A 156 14.62 -10.94 2.69
C GLU A 156 14.70 -9.43 2.42
N LEU A 157 13.58 -8.80 2.04
CA LEU A 157 13.52 -7.35 1.81
C LEU A 157 13.88 -6.54 3.06
N LEU A 158 13.39 -6.96 4.25
CA LEU A 158 13.76 -6.33 5.52
C LEU A 158 15.27 -6.43 5.78
N SER A 159 15.88 -7.59 5.51
CA SER A 159 17.31 -7.76 5.70
C SER A 159 18.16 -6.88 4.76
N LEU A 160 17.71 -6.70 3.53
CA LEU A 160 18.36 -5.85 2.53
C LEU A 160 18.27 -4.35 2.86
N SER A 161 17.22 -3.93 3.55
CA SER A 161 17.04 -2.53 3.95
C SER A 161 18.02 -2.07 5.03
N GLN A 162 18.67 -3.01 5.71
CA GLN A 162 19.62 -2.76 6.80
C GLN A 162 21.09 -2.77 6.34
N GLY A 163 21.39 -3.21 5.11
CA GLY A 163 22.76 -3.39 4.62
C GLY A 163 23.43 -2.11 4.15
N PRO A 164 24.79 -2.08 4.09
CA PRO A 164 25.52 -1.03 3.41
C PRO A 164 25.19 -1.09 1.91
N GLY A 165 24.47 -0.06 1.41
CA GLY A 165 23.94 -0.01 0.04
C GLY A 165 22.41 0.11 -0.01
N SER A 166 21.75 0.33 1.10
CA SER A 166 20.28 0.57 1.21
C SER A 166 19.80 1.90 0.58
N GLY A 167 20.60 2.49 -0.31
CA GLY A 167 20.27 3.68 -1.10
C GLY A 167 19.65 3.34 -2.46
N ALA A 168 19.75 4.28 -3.41
CA ALA A 168 19.15 4.24 -4.75
C ALA A 168 19.50 3.02 -5.63
N ASP A 169 20.48 2.21 -5.25
CA ASP A 169 20.89 0.97 -5.92
C ASP A 169 20.25 -0.30 -5.33
N ALA A 170 19.30 -0.15 -4.40
CA ALA A 170 18.52 -1.29 -3.93
C ALA A 170 17.79 -1.92 -5.12
N ALA A 171 18.04 -3.21 -5.35
CA ALA A 171 17.51 -3.96 -6.47
C ALA A 171 16.02 -3.69 -6.69
N GLU A 172 15.62 -3.61 -7.95
CA GLU A 172 14.25 -3.42 -8.41
C GLU A 172 13.28 -4.25 -7.54
N GLY A 173 12.37 -3.58 -6.83
CA GLY A 173 11.44 -4.20 -5.88
C GLY A 173 11.72 -3.91 -4.40
N ALA A 174 12.97 -3.92 -3.91
CA ALA A 174 13.23 -3.62 -2.49
C ALA A 174 12.92 -2.15 -2.14
N SER A 175 13.18 -1.23 -3.06
CA SER A 175 12.85 0.20 -2.88
C SER A 175 11.34 0.50 -2.89
N VAL A 176 10.53 -0.39 -3.44
CA VAL A 176 9.06 -0.24 -3.49
C VAL A 176 8.42 -0.66 -2.17
N GLU A 177 8.94 -1.72 -1.54
CA GLU A 177 8.35 -2.31 -0.34
C GLU A 177 8.96 -1.77 0.96
N VAL A 178 10.28 -1.54 0.97
CA VAL A 178 10.99 -1.04 2.15
C VAL A 178 11.80 0.19 1.75
N GLY A 179 11.28 1.38 2.04
CA GLY A 179 12.00 2.64 1.78
C GLY A 179 13.24 2.79 2.66
N ALA A 180 14.14 3.71 2.27
CA ALA A 180 15.20 4.16 3.15
C ALA A 180 14.57 4.96 4.32
N GLY A 181 14.64 4.44 5.54
CA GLY A 181 14.16 5.11 6.75
C GLY A 181 13.19 4.27 7.58
N GLU A 182 11.93 4.69 7.68
CA GLU A 182 10.94 4.00 8.50
C GLU A 182 10.47 2.68 7.87
N ILE A 183 10.39 1.62 8.67
CA ILE A 183 9.74 0.37 8.28
C ILE A 183 8.24 0.53 8.53
N THR A 184 7.44 0.26 7.51
CA THR A 184 5.99 0.41 7.59
C THR A 184 5.24 -0.85 7.19
N ILE A 185 4.15 -1.12 7.92
CA ILE A 185 3.19 -2.17 7.62
C ILE A 185 1.84 -1.50 7.36
N TYR A 186 1.17 -1.95 6.33
CA TYR A 186 -0.21 -1.58 6.03
C TYR A 186 -1.16 -2.68 6.42
N ASP A 187 -2.10 -2.34 7.29
CA ASP A 187 -3.20 -3.22 7.67
C ASP A 187 -4.43 -2.89 6.82
N ASN A 188 -5.08 -3.91 6.28
CA ASN A 188 -6.45 -3.80 5.79
C ASN A 188 -7.37 -4.09 6.97
N VAL A 189 -8.10 -3.06 7.44
CA VAL A 189 -8.91 -3.18 8.65
C VAL A 189 -10.40 -3.08 8.36
N HIS A 190 -11.19 -3.80 9.14
CA HIS A 190 -12.64 -3.73 9.06
C HIS A 190 -13.14 -2.33 9.45
N PRO A 191 -13.96 -1.64 8.61
CA PRO A 191 -14.27 -0.22 8.78
C PRO A 191 -15.06 0.12 10.04
N LYS A 192 -15.75 -0.86 10.64
CA LYS A 192 -16.57 -0.65 11.83
C LYS A 192 -15.89 -1.15 13.11
N THR A 193 -15.20 -2.28 13.06
CA THR A 193 -14.59 -2.91 14.25
C THR A 193 -13.13 -2.54 14.43
N GLY A 194 -12.44 -2.09 13.37
CA GLY A 194 -10.99 -1.86 13.38
C GLY A 194 -10.16 -3.14 13.43
N GLU A 195 -10.79 -4.32 13.31
CA GLU A 195 -10.10 -5.61 13.25
C GLU A 195 -9.18 -5.67 12.04
N VAL A 196 -7.95 -6.15 12.23
CA VAL A 196 -7.01 -6.40 11.14
C VAL A 196 -7.43 -7.65 10.40
N LEU A 197 -7.76 -7.51 9.13
CA LEU A 197 -8.20 -8.60 8.26
C LEU A 197 -7.03 -9.17 7.45
N TRP A 198 -6.06 -8.34 7.13
CA TRP A 198 -4.86 -8.69 6.40
C TRP A 198 -3.81 -7.58 6.57
N ASN A 199 -2.53 -7.91 6.42
CA ASN A 199 -1.45 -6.91 6.43
C ASN A 199 -0.33 -7.28 5.48
N ASP A 200 0.49 -6.29 5.13
CA ASP A 200 1.70 -6.48 4.35
C ASP A 200 2.76 -5.43 4.70
N LEU A 201 4.02 -5.81 4.53
CA LEU A 201 5.16 -4.91 4.55
C LEU A 201 5.12 -4.05 3.29
N CYS A 202 4.96 -2.75 3.43
CA CYS A 202 4.84 -1.84 2.30
C CYS A 202 5.17 -0.40 2.69
N ARG A 203 5.77 0.34 1.77
CA ARG A 203 6.07 1.75 1.93
C ARG A 203 4.85 2.65 1.76
N GLY A 204 3.88 2.23 0.97
CA GLY A 204 2.74 3.05 0.57
C GLY A 204 3.08 4.17 -0.42
N PRO A 205 2.28 5.24 -0.49
CA PRO A 205 0.99 5.38 0.19
C PRO A 205 -0.14 4.55 -0.43
N HIS A 206 -1.25 4.46 0.28
CA HIS A 206 -2.47 3.79 -0.17
C HIS A 206 -3.69 4.72 -0.14
N LEU A 207 -4.74 4.28 -0.85
CA LEU A 207 -6.06 4.91 -0.77
C LEU A 207 -6.59 4.89 0.67
N PRO A 208 -7.50 5.79 1.06
CA PRO A 208 -8.14 5.75 2.37
C PRO A 208 -8.93 4.46 2.64
N ASN A 209 -9.53 3.88 1.60
CA ASN A 209 -10.30 2.65 1.71
C ASN A 209 -10.43 1.92 0.36
N THR A 210 -10.79 0.64 0.43
CA THR A 210 -10.87 -0.23 -0.74
C THR A 210 -12.02 0.11 -1.70
N LYS A 211 -13.10 0.78 -1.26
CA LYS A 211 -14.23 1.14 -2.14
C LYS A 211 -13.83 2.05 -3.30
N LEU A 212 -12.79 2.87 -3.09
CA LEU A 212 -12.30 3.78 -4.12
C LEU A 212 -11.70 3.07 -5.33
N ILE A 213 -11.33 1.79 -5.22
CA ILE A 213 -10.87 0.96 -6.33
C ILE A 213 -12.03 0.69 -7.30
N ALA A 214 -13.26 0.64 -6.80
CA ALA A 214 -14.48 0.37 -7.56
C ALA A 214 -14.38 -0.93 -8.39
N ASN A 215 -14.82 -0.89 -9.66
CA ASN A 215 -14.78 -2.03 -10.59
C ASN A 215 -13.79 -1.78 -11.74
N GLY A 216 -12.83 -0.88 -11.57
CA GLY A 216 -11.91 -0.42 -12.62
C GLY A 216 -10.72 -1.34 -12.90
N TYR A 217 -10.81 -2.63 -12.58
CA TYR A 217 -9.75 -3.61 -12.77
C TYR A 217 -10.26 -4.94 -13.32
N ALA A 218 -9.35 -5.71 -13.89
CA ALA A 218 -9.57 -7.10 -14.27
C ALA A 218 -8.25 -7.88 -14.13
N LEU A 219 -8.30 -9.13 -13.69
CA LEU A 219 -7.14 -10.01 -13.69
C LEU A 219 -6.97 -10.61 -15.08
N MET A 220 -5.86 -10.28 -15.73
CA MET A 220 -5.64 -10.59 -17.14
C MET A 220 -4.97 -11.95 -17.35
N ARG A 221 -3.93 -12.24 -16.58
CA ARG A 221 -3.11 -13.44 -16.74
C ARG A 221 -2.25 -13.71 -15.52
N ALA A 222 -1.78 -14.95 -15.41
CA ALA A 222 -0.69 -15.34 -14.54
C ALA A 222 0.46 -15.91 -15.37
N GLY A 223 1.69 -15.79 -14.87
CA GLY A 223 2.87 -16.35 -15.52
C GLY A 223 4.07 -16.39 -14.58
N GLY A 224 5.11 -17.13 -14.97
CA GLY A 224 6.36 -17.21 -14.21
C GLY A 224 7.12 -15.88 -14.24
N ALA A 225 7.70 -15.51 -13.11
CA ALA A 225 8.61 -14.38 -12.98
C ALA A 225 9.69 -14.72 -11.93
N TYR A 226 10.95 -14.56 -12.28
CA TYR A 226 12.03 -14.80 -11.34
C TYR A 226 12.05 -13.72 -10.24
N TRP A 227 12.16 -14.15 -8.99
CA TRP A 227 12.31 -13.24 -7.87
C TRP A 227 13.46 -12.26 -8.11
N ARG A 228 13.16 -10.95 -7.98
CA ARG A 228 14.12 -9.86 -8.23
C ARG A 228 14.77 -9.93 -9.62
N GLY A 229 14.07 -10.45 -10.63
CA GLY A 229 14.50 -10.47 -12.01
C GLY A 229 15.71 -11.37 -12.32
N SER A 230 16.16 -12.20 -11.39
CA SER A 230 17.33 -13.07 -11.57
C SER A 230 16.93 -14.53 -11.72
N GLU A 231 17.37 -15.17 -12.81
CA GLU A 231 17.19 -16.61 -13.06
C GLU A 231 17.82 -17.53 -12.00
N LYS A 232 18.71 -16.99 -11.15
CA LYS A 232 19.32 -17.71 -10.03
C LYS A 232 18.40 -17.79 -8.81
N ASN A 233 17.35 -16.98 -8.80
CA ASN A 233 16.36 -16.91 -7.72
C ASN A 233 15.15 -17.79 -8.03
N PRO A 234 14.31 -18.09 -7.04
CA PRO A 234 13.06 -18.83 -7.26
C PRO A 234 12.18 -18.20 -8.32
N MET A 235 11.49 -19.05 -9.09
CA MET A 235 10.46 -18.60 -10.02
C MET A 235 9.13 -18.49 -9.30
N LEU A 236 8.59 -17.27 -9.21
CA LEU A 236 7.30 -16.96 -8.63
C LEU A 236 6.21 -16.95 -9.71
N GLN A 237 4.96 -16.88 -9.27
CA GLN A 237 3.81 -16.66 -10.14
C GLN A 237 3.37 -15.21 -10.06
N ARG A 238 3.44 -14.49 -11.17
CA ARG A 238 3.00 -13.10 -11.30
C ARG A 238 1.59 -13.05 -11.87
N ILE A 239 0.69 -12.38 -11.14
CA ILE A 239 -0.66 -12.07 -11.64
C ILE A 239 -0.69 -10.60 -12.06
N TYR A 240 -1.22 -10.35 -13.27
CA TYR A 240 -1.43 -9.00 -13.83
C TYR A 240 -2.90 -8.62 -13.79
#